data_9651399bcb673956d6f7ad30dbd7bdda
#
_entry.id   9651399bcb673956d6f7ad30dbd7bdda
#
_cell.length_a   1.000
_cell.length_b   1.000
_cell.length_c   1.000
_cell.angle_alpha   90.00
_cell.angle_beta   90.00
_cell.angle_gamma   90.00
#
_symmetry.space_group_name_H-M   'P 1'
#
loop_
_entity.id
_entity.type
_entity.pdbx_description
1 polymer ?
#
loop_
_entity_poly.entity_id
_entity_poly.type
_entity_poly.pdbx_seq_one_letter_code
_entity_poly.pdbx_strand_id
1 'polypeptide(L)' 'MNYEAWIAEKVNSGKEATISLVLLEKLMYEPAIKHWIESTAKKLGCKATIHWKDDVVTFYPVSAI' A
#
# COMPACT_ATOMS: atom_id res chain seq x y z
N MET A 1 -3.45 9.88 10.76
CA MET A 1 -4.07 8.66 10.21
C MET A 1 -3.04 7.55 10.05
N ASN A 2 -3.37 6.36 10.47
CA ASN A 2 -2.47 5.22 10.34
C ASN A 2 -2.79 4.46 9.06
N TYR A 3 -2.01 4.70 8.01
CA TYR A 3 -2.24 4.04 6.72
C TYR A 3 -2.09 2.52 6.80
N GLU A 4 -1.14 2.04 7.61
CA GLU A 4 -0.93 0.60 7.75
C GLU A 4 -2.17 -0.09 8.30
N ALA A 5 -2.78 0.46 9.35
CA ALA A 5 -3.98 -0.10 9.94
C ALA A 5 -5.16 -0.05 8.97
N TRP A 6 -5.29 1.03 8.22
CA TRP A 6 -6.34 1.18 7.22
C TRP A 6 -6.18 0.17 6.09
N ILE A 7 -4.94 -0.02 5.59
CA ILE A 7 -4.64 -1.01 4.56
C ILE A 7 -4.97 -2.41 5.07
N ALA A 8 -4.55 -2.72 6.31
CA ALA A 8 -4.80 -4.03 6.91
C ALA A 8 -6.29 -4.32 6.98
N GLU A 9 -7.08 -3.34 7.37
CA GLU A 9 -8.52 -3.49 7.44
C GLU A 9 -9.13 -3.82 6.08
N LYS A 10 -8.68 -3.10 5.03
CA LYS A 10 -9.16 -3.32 3.67
C LYS A 10 -8.79 -4.71 3.15
N VAL A 11 -7.52 -5.08 3.22
CA VAL A 11 -7.09 -6.37 2.68
C VAL A 11 -7.63 -7.55 3.48
N ASN A 12 -7.82 -7.40 4.78
CA ASN A 12 -8.42 -8.45 5.60
C ASN A 12 -9.91 -8.64 5.29
N SER A 13 -10.54 -7.62 4.72
CA SER A 13 -11.93 -7.69 4.26
C SER A 13 -12.05 -8.12 2.80
N GLY A 14 -10.93 -8.49 2.17
CA GLY A 14 -10.91 -8.89 0.77
C GLY A 14 -11.03 -7.74 -0.20
N LYS A 15 -10.73 -6.53 0.24
CA LYS A 15 -10.83 -5.32 -0.58
C LYS A 15 -9.45 -4.74 -0.88
N GLU A 16 -9.39 -3.93 -1.92
CA GLU A 16 -8.16 -3.21 -2.27
C GLU A 16 -8.09 -1.89 -1.52
N ALA A 17 -6.86 -1.47 -1.22
CA ALA A 17 -6.60 -0.17 -0.61
C ALA A 17 -5.70 0.61 -1.56
N THR A 18 -6.19 1.71 -2.08
CA THR A 18 -5.44 2.56 -3.01
C THR A 18 -5.08 3.88 -2.33
N ILE A 19 -3.81 4.24 -2.40
CA ILE A 19 -3.28 5.45 -1.78
C ILE A 19 -2.57 6.28 -2.83
N SER A 20 -2.78 7.60 -2.79
CA SER A 20 -2.07 8.52 -3.67
C SER A 20 -0.60 8.59 -3.30
N LEU A 21 0.30 8.45 -4.28
CA LEU A 21 1.74 8.61 -4.06
C LEU A 21 2.06 10.04 -3.63
N VAL A 22 1.27 11.01 -4.07
CA VAL A 22 1.47 12.40 -3.67
C VAL A 22 1.32 12.57 -2.15
N LEU A 23 0.37 11.85 -1.54
CA LEU A 23 0.21 11.88 -0.09
C LEU A 23 1.42 11.28 0.61
N LEU A 24 1.96 10.19 0.08
CA LEU A 24 3.12 9.55 0.66
C LEU A 24 4.37 10.43 0.51
N GLU A 25 4.49 11.15 -0.60
CA GLU A 25 5.60 12.06 -0.84
C GLU A 25 5.65 13.20 0.19
N LYS A 26 4.51 13.56 0.75
CA LYS A 26 4.46 14.57 1.81
C LYS A 26 4.96 14.04 3.15
N LEU A 27 4.99 12.73 3.31
CA LEU A 27 5.35 12.10 4.58
C LEU A 27 6.77 11.54 4.57
N MET A 28 7.30 11.21 3.41
CA MET A 28 8.59 10.54 3.31
C MET A 28 9.25 10.78 1.95
N TYR A 29 10.56 10.53 1.87
CA TYR A 29 11.31 10.65 0.63
C TYR A 29 10.97 9.51 -0.33
N GLU A 30 11.12 9.78 -1.62
CA GLU A 30 10.80 8.81 -2.66
C GLU A 30 11.43 7.43 -2.45
N PRO A 31 12.74 7.28 -2.16
CA PRO A 31 13.31 5.96 -1.89
C PRO A 31 12.65 5.28 -0.68
N ALA A 32 12.28 6.05 0.34
CA ALA A 32 11.61 5.51 1.51
C ALA A 32 10.20 5.05 1.21
N ILE A 33 9.52 5.70 0.25
CA ILE A 33 8.17 5.33 -0.16
C ILE A 33 8.15 3.90 -0.68
N LYS A 34 9.04 3.58 -1.60
CA LYS A 34 9.13 2.25 -2.18
C LYS A 34 9.42 1.20 -1.10
N HIS A 35 10.37 1.50 -0.23
CA HIS A 35 10.71 0.62 0.87
C HIS A 35 9.53 0.41 1.82
N TRP A 36 8.83 1.50 2.15
CA TRP A 36 7.66 1.45 3.01
C TRP A 36 6.55 0.59 2.41
N ILE A 37 6.31 0.74 1.11
CA ILE A 37 5.29 -0.04 0.40
C ILE A 37 5.63 -1.52 0.46
N GLU A 38 6.87 -1.88 0.14
CA GLU A 38 7.31 -3.27 0.16
C GLU A 38 7.25 -3.87 1.56
N SER A 39 7.73 -3.14 2.56
CA SER A 39 7.71 -3.58 3.96
C SER A 39 6.29 -3.78 4.47
N THR A 40 5.41 -2.83 4.16
CA THR A 40 4.02 -2.89 4.59
C THR A 40 3.30 -4.07 3.96
N ALA A 41 3.49 -4.28 2.66
CA ALA A 41 2.87 -5.41 1.97
C ALA A 41 3.35 -6.74 2.57
N LYS A 42 4.65 -6.85 2.82
CA LYS A 42 5.22 -8.05 3.41
C LYS A 42 4.69 -8.29 4.83
N LYS A 43 4.63 -7.24 5.63
CA LYS A 43 4.16 -7.30 7.00
C LYS A 43 2.69 -7.74 7.10
N LEU A 44 1.87 -7.25 6.18
CA LEU A 44 0.45 -7.55 6.17
C LEU A 44 0.11 -8.81 5.36
N GLY A 45 1.10 -9.42 4.71
CA GLY A 45 0.87 -10.61 3.90
C GLY A 45 0.03 -10.35 2.67
N CYS A 46 0.14 -9.16 2.11
CA CYS A 46 -0.60 -8.77 0.92
C CYS A 46 0.36 -8.39 -0.21
N LYS A 47 -0.20 -8.04 -1.36
CA LYS A 47 0.58 -7.57 -2.50
C LYS A 47 0.36 -6.08 -2.71
N ALA A 48 1.32 -5.43 -3.32
CA ALA A 48 1.22 -4.02 -3.66
C ALA A 48 1.72 -3.80 -5.08
N THR A 49 1.02 -2.96 -5.83
CA THR A 49 1.40 -2.57 -7.18
C THR A 49 1.42 -1.05 -7.26
N ILE A 50 2.53 -0.51 -7.76
CA ILE A 50 2.67 0.93 -7.95
C ILE A 50 2.24 1.26 -9.37
N HIS A 51 1.27 2.15 -9.50
CA HIS A 51 0.78 2.64 -10.78
C HIS A 51 1.39 4.02 -11.03
N TRP A 52 2.61 4.04 -11.58
CA TRP A 52 3.35 5.28 -11.78
C TRP A 52 2.59 6.29 -12.64
N LYS A 53 1.88 5.80 -13.63
CA LYS A 53 1.13 6.64 -14.54
C LYS A 53 -0.01 7.39 -13.84
N ASP A 54 -0.61 6.76 -12.86
CA ASP A 54 -1.75 7.31 -12.13
C ASP A 54 -1.35 7.90 -10.78
N ASP A 55 -0.07 7.82 -10.42
CA ASP A 55 0.47 8.29 -9.14
C ASP A 55 -0.24 7.68 -7.93
N VAL A 56 -0.53 6.40 -8.00
CA VAL A 56 -1.16 5.68 -6.88
C VAL A 56 -0.47 4.35 -6.65
N VAL A 57 -0.65 3.82 -5.45
CA VAL A 57 -0.25 2.46 -5.11
C VAL A 57 -1.49 1.73 -4.62
N THR A 58 -1.66 0.49 -5.06
CA THR A 58 -2.78 -0.34 -4.64
C THR A 58 -2.26 -1.54 -3.87
N PHE A 59 -2.77 -1.71 -2.64
CA PHE A 59 -2.53 -2.91 -1.85
C PHE A 59 -3.75 -3.81 -2.01
N TYR A 60 -3.54 -5.08 -2.30
CA TYR A 60 -4.65 -6.00 -2.51
C TYR A 60 -4.38 -7.33 -1.85
N PRO A 61 -5.45 -8.02 -1.42
CA PRO A 61 -5.28 -9.29 -0.72
C PRO A 61 -4.69 -10.35 -1.64
N VAL A 62 -3.83 -11.20 -1.07
CA VAL A 62 -3.35 -12.36 -1.79
C VAL A 62 -4.47 -13.38 -1.77
N SER A 63 -4.84 -13.86 -2.94
CA SER A 63 -5.87 -14.88 -3.04
C SER A 63 -5.43 -16.14 -2.30
N ALA A 64 -6.19 -16.50 -1.29
CA ALA A 64 -5.92 -17.70 -0.50
C ALA A 64 -6.66 -18.88 -1.12
N ILE A 65 -6.14 -19.38 -2.18
CA ILE A 65 -6.72 -20.57 -2.81
C ILE A 65 -5.94 -21.80 -2.42
#